data_8c68c3cf67b1835548c57e9162fdb786
#
_entry.id   8c68c3cf67b1835548c57e9162fdb786
#
_cell.length_a   1.000
_cell.length_b   1.000
_cell.length_c   1.000
_cell.angle_alpha   90.00
_cell.angle_beta   90.00
_cell.angle_gamma   90.00
#
_symmetry.space_group_name_H-M   'P 1'
#
loop_
_entity.id
_entity.type
_entity.pdbx_description
1 polymer ?
#
loop_
_entity_poly.entity_id
_entity_poly.type
_entity_poly.pdbx_seq_one_letter_code
_entity_poly.pdbx_strand_id
1 'polypeptide(L)' 'MKRFVAVFQVRLPKGDEGRKFTTIFADDLKHALDKWATTSRTGEFLISIKHQPSAQEFFDSIPALNTPAD' A
#
# COMPACT_ATOMS: atom_id res chain seq x y z
N MET A 1 -17.83 -1.11 2.07
CA MET A 1 -16.50 -1.49 1.58
C MET A 1 -15.43 -0.81 2.41
N LYS A 2 -14.40 -1.54 2.77
CA LYS A 2 -13.29 -1.01 3.56
C LYS A 2 -12.18 -0.53 2.64
N ARG A 3 -11.40 0.43 3.13
CA ARG A 3 -10.24 0.92 2.39
C ARG A 3 -8.97 0.25 2.90
N PHE A 4 -8.18 -0.25 1.97
CA PHE A 4 -6.87 -0.84 2.28
C PHE A 4 -5.80 -0.08 1.53
N VAL A 5 -4.64 0.05 2.14
CA VAL A 5 -3.47 0.64 1.48
C VAL A 5 -2.44 -0.47 1.25
N ALA A 6 -2.10 -0.67 0.00
CA ALA A 6 -1.09 -1.65 -0.39
C ALA A 6 0.20 -0.91 -0.74
N VAL A 7 1.27 -1.27 -0.08
CA VAL A 7 2.61 -0.75 -0.39
C VAL A 7 3.34 -1.83 -1.16
N PHE A 8 3.89 -1.46 -2.30
CA PHE A 8 4.56 -2.42 -3.15
C PHE A 8 5.84 -1.82 -3.74
N GLN A 9 6.75 -2.70 -4.13
CA GLN A 9 8.00 -2.32 -4.75
C GLN A 9 7.92 -2.58 -6.24
N VAL A 10 8.41 -1.64 -7.03
CA VAL A 10 8.43 -1.75 -8.48
C VAL A 10 9.87 -1.91 -8.92
N ARG A 11 10.14 -2.95 -9.71
CA ARG A 11 11.43 -3.15 -10.34
C ARG A 11 11.36 -2.58 -11.75
N LEU A 12 12.18 -1.57 -12.00
CA LEU A 12 12.23 -0.91 -13.30
C LEU A 12 13.20 -1.62 -14.23
N PRO A 13 13.00 -1.48 -15.56
CA PRO A 13 13.87 -2.15 -16.54
C PRO A 13 15.36 -1.82 -16.40
N LYS A 14 15.68 -0.65 -15.88
CA LYS A 14 17.07 -0.23 -15.70
C LYS A 14 17.68 -0.67 -14.39
N GLY A 15 17.00 -1.53 -13.66
CA GLY A 15 17.46 -1.98 -12.37
C GLY A 15 17.12 -1.06 -11.21
N ASP A 16 16.51 0.08 -11.48
CA ASP A 16 16.05 0.98 -10.45
C ASP A 16 14.88 0.37 -9.70
N GLU A 17 14.78 0.68 -8.43
CA GLU A 17 13.69 0.20 -7.59
C GLU A 17 13.01 1.38 -6.92
N GLY A 18 11.70 1.28 -6.80
CA GLY A 18 10.93 2.31 -6.13
C GLY A 18 9.77 1.71 -5.37
N ARG A 19 9.40 2.35 -4.26
CA ARG A 19 8.23 1.96 -3.50
C ARG A 19 7.07 2.85 -3.88
N LYS A 20 5.92 2.23 -4.06
CA LYS A 20 4.68 2.93 -4.37
C LYS A 20 3.58 2.39 -3.48
N PHE A 21 2.49 3.10 -3.43
CA PHE A 21 1.32 2.62 -2.72
C PHE A 21 0.07 2.88 -3.54
N THR A 22 -0.95 2.09 -3.27
CA THR A 22 -2.24 2.24 -3.92
C THR A 22 -3.34 1.96 -2.91
N THR A 23 -4.50 2.54 -3.13
CA THR A 23 -5.67 2.31 -2.30
C THR A 23 -6.56 1.26 -2.96
N ILE A 24 -7.00 0.28 -2.17
CA ILE A 24 -7.85 -0.80 -2.64
C ILE A 24 -9.10 -0.81 -1.77
N PHE A 25 -10.27 -0.84 -2.40
CA PHE A 25 -11.55 -0.97 -1.70
C PHE A 25 -12.01 -2.40 -1.77
N ALA A 26 -12.21 -3.02 -0.62
CA ALA A 26 -12.57 -4.43 -0.52
C ALA A 26 -13.34 -4.69 0.78
N ASP A 27 -13.98 -5.84 0.85
CA ASP A 27 -14.78 -6.20 2.01
C ASP A 27 -13.92 -6.68 3.19
N ASP A 28 -12.80 -7.33 2.89
CA ASP A 28 -11.87 -7.81 3.90
C ASP A 28 -10.46 -7.88 3.32
N LEU A 29 -9.50 -8.28 4.16
CA LEU A 29 -8.10 -8.33 3.77
C LEU A 29 -7.86 -9.32 2.62
N LYS A 30 -8.49 -10.48 2.69
CA LYS A 30 -8.34 -11.51 1.65
C LYS A 30 -8.83 -10.96 0.30
N HIS A 31 -9.96 -10.29 0.29
CA HIS A 31 -10.52 -9.68 -0.92
C HIS A 31 -9.57 -8.60 -1.45
N ALA A 32 -8.98 -7.81 -0.55
CA ALA A 32 -8.01 -6.78 -0.95
C ALA A 32 -6.78 -7.40 -1.60
N LEU A 33 -6.27 -8.49 -1.03
CA LEU A 33 -5.13 -9.21 -1.60
C LEU A 33 -5.46 -9.77 -2.98
N ASP A 34 -6.65 -10.34 -3.14
CA ASP A 34 -7.09 -10.85 -4.44
C ASP A 34 -7.16 -9.74 -5.48
N LYS A 35 -7.69 -8.59 -5.10
CA LYS A 35 -7.76 -7.44 -6.00
C LYS A 35 -6.38 -6.96 -6.39
N TRP A 36 -5.46 -6.86 -5.43
CA TRP A 36 -4.11 -6.44 -5.73
C TRP A 36 -3.44 -7.41 -6.70
N ALA A 37 -3.58 -8.72 -6.46
CA ALA A 37 -2.99 -9.74 -7.33
C ALA A 37 -3.55 -9.66 -8.74
N THR A 38 -4.83 -9.33 -8.90
CA THR A 38 -5.47 -9.22 -10.21
C THR A 38 -5.00 -7.98 -10.97
N THR A 39 -4.76 -6.88 -10.26
CA THR A 39 -4.41 -5.61 -10.89
C THR A 39 -2.92 -5.34 -10.95
N SER A 40 -2.11 -6.08 -10.20
CA SER A 40 -0.67 -5.88 -10.19
C SER A 40 -0.04 -6.27 -11.53
N ARG A 41 1.08 -5.63 -11.85
CA ARG A 41 1.80 -5.86 -13.09
C ARG A 41 3.07 -6.64 -12.83
N THR A 42 3.64 -7.21 -13.89
CA THR A 42 4.95 -7.87 -13.79
C THR A 42 5.99 -6.87 -13.28
N GLY A 43 6.77 -7.30 -12.29
CA GLY A 43 7.77 -6.43 -11.68
C GLY A 43 7.28 -5.68 -10.45
N GLU A 44 6.01 -5.84 -10.07
CA GLU A 44 5.46 -5.27 -8.85
C GLU A 44 5.38 -6.33 -7.77
N PHE A 45 5.92 -6.01 -6.59
CA PHE A 45 5.99 -6.95 -5.47
C PHE A 45 5.35 -6.31 -4.23
N LEU A 46 4.33 -6.97 -3.70
CA LEU A 46 3.64 -6.48 -2.51
C LEU A 46 4.56 -6.54 -1.31
N ILE A 47 4.67 -5.43 -0.59
CA ILE A 47 5.43 -5.34 0.65
C ILE A 47 4.49 -5.48 1.85
N SER A 48 3.40 -4.70 1.84
CA SER A 48 2.43 -4.76 2.92
C SER A 48 1.07 -4.28 2.43
N ILE A 49 0.03 -4.73 3.13
CA ILE A 49 -1.32 -4.25 2.87
C ILE A 49 -2.02 -4.11 4.22
N LYS A 50 -2.65 -2.96 4.46
CA LYS A 50 -3.26 -2.67 5.76
C LYS A 50 -4.60 -1.98 5.57
N HIS A 51 -5.50 -2.26 6.50
CA HIS A 51 -6.78 -1.57 6.56
C HIS A 51 -6.57 -0.14 7.06
N GLN A 52 -7.12 0.82 6.32
CA GLN A 52 -7.01 2.24 6.66
C GLN A 52 -8.41 2.85 6.70
N PRO A 53 -9.07 2.83 7.86
CA PRO A 53 -10.45 3.31 7.95
C PRO A 53 -10.60 4.80 7.69
N SER A 54 -9.53 5.59 7.86
CA SER A 54 -9.60 7.02 7.57
C SER A 54 -8.23 7.54 7.15
N ALA A 55 -8.24 8.70 6.48
CA ALA A 55 -7.00 9.36 6.08
C ALA A 55 -6.16 9.74 7.30
N GLN A 56 -6.82 10.15 8.38
CA GLN A 56 -6.12 10.52 9.60
C GLN A 56 -5.35 9.34 10.18
N GLU A 57 -5.97 8.16 10.22
CA GLU A 57 -5.30 6.97 10.72
C GLU A 57 -4.13 6.58 9.83
N PHE A 58 -4.26 6.80 8.52
CA PHE A 58 -3.15 6.55 7.62
C PHE A 58 -1.93 7.40 7.98
N PHE A 59 -2.12 8.70 8.18
CA PHE A 59 -1.04 9.59 8.56
C PHE A 59 -0.46 9.22 9.92
N ASP A 60 -1.32 8.85 10.86
CA ASP A 60 -0.88 8.46 12.19
C ASP A 60 -0.04 7.17 12.18
N SER A 61 -0.24 6.33 11.18
CA SER A 61 0.48 5.08 11.07
C SER A 61 1.85 5.22 10.42
N ILE A 62 2.18 6.39 9.91
CA ILE A 62 3.47 6.64 9.25
C ILE A 62 4.39 7.39 10.21
N PRO A 63 5.37 6.71 10.82
CA PRO A 63 6.20 7.34 11.85
C PRO A 63 6.91 8.61 11.39
N ALA A 64 7.35 8.65 10.14
CA ALA A 64 8.07 9.81 9.61
C ALA A 64 7.20 11.07 9.59
N LEU A 65 5.88 10.91 9.44
CA LEU A 65 4.95 12.02 9.43
C LEU A 65 4.47 12.38 10.83
N ASN A 66 4.53 11.45 11.77
CA ASN A 66 4.09 11.66 13.14
C ASN A 66 5.20 12.12 14.05
N THR A 67 6.44 12.03 13.61
CA THR A 67 7.58 12.42 14.41
C THR A 67 7.53 13.93 14.67
N PRO A 68 7.59 14.35 15.93
CA PRO A 68 7.64 15.78 16.24
C PRO A 68 8.84 16.43 15.57
N ALA A 69 8.62 17.62 15.08
CA ALA A 69 9.69 18.37 14.43
C ALA A 69 10.55 19.04 15.49
N ASP A 70 11.38 18.27 16.07
CA ASP A 70 12.29 18.76 17.12
C ASP A 70 13.73 18.73 16.68
#